data_5cac71936fb9687ae43545314a3c4fcf
#
_entry.id   5cac71936fb9687ae43545314a3c4fcf
#
_cell.length_a   1.000
_cell.length_b   1.000
_cell.length_c   1.000
_cell.angle_alpha   90.00
_cell.angle_beta   90.00
_cell.angle_gamma   90.00
#
_symmetry.space_group_name_H-M   'P 1'
#
loop_
_entity.id
_entity.type
_entity.pdbx_description
1 polymer ?
#
loop_
_entity_poly.entity_id
_entity_poly.type
_entity_poly.pdbx_seq_one_letter_code
_entity_poly.pdbx_strand_id
1 'polypeptide(L)'
;MDTTPLTFTQRWNSYFAIALAGLFLFLGITLRNSALNATQTFENLEAGVRAQVPGGWLLDTGSSEYVFRAQDPDALPFKTTLQVSVLTVGPDATPNLVLDLLNLDRAPRFSTYREISRTDETLRGDPAKRMIYAYTQDERNPFQATVPIVVQGADVVVLRRGQAVIMTYREERSSFDANLYRFENLLQTVEIF
;
A
#
# COMPACT_ATOMS: atom_id res chain seq x y z
N MET A 1 32.31 48.94 -11.68
CA MET A 1 32.23 47.94 -10.61
C MET A 1 33.50 47.12 -10.66
N ASP A 2 34.46 47.44 -9.79
CA ASP A 2 35.72 46.68 -9.73
C ASP A 2 35.48 45.34 -9.04
N THR A 3 35.48 44.29 -9.85
CA THR A 3 35.42 42.90 -9.34
C THR A 3 36.83 42.48 -8.94
N THR A 4 37.17 42.66 -7.65
CA THR A 4 38.43 42.13 -7.12
C THR A 4 38.41 40.59 -7.24
N PRO A 5 39.44 39.96 -7.86
CA PRO A 5 39.47 38.51 -7.99
C PRO A 5 39.57 37.84 -6.61
N LEU A 6 38.77 36.78 -6.40
CA LEU A 6 38.77 35.97 -5.17
C LEU A 6 40.18 35.42 -4.90
N THR A 7 40.61 35.51 -3.65
CA THR A 7 41.86 34.88 -3.20
C THR A 7 41.77 33.36 -3.26
N PHE A 8 42.93 32.69 -3.32
CA PHE A 8 42.99 31.22 -3.35
C PHE A 8 42.22 30.56 -2.19
N THR A 9 42.37 31.09 -0.97
CA THR A 9 41.68 30.63 0.24
C THR A 9 40.15 30.79 0.13
N GLN A 10 39.68 31.91 -0.47
CA GLN A 10 38.24 32.13 -0.63
C GLN A 10 37.64 31.16 -1.63
N ARG A 11 38.37 30.81 -2.72
CA ARG A 11 37.93 29.78 -3.67
C ARG A 11 37.85 28.40 -3.03
N TRP A 12 38.87 28.03 -2.25
CA TRP A 12 38.85 26.74 -1.53
C TRP A 12 37.71 26.66 -0.50
N ASN A 13 37.45 27.69 0.25
CA ASN A 13 36.34 27.73 1.20
C ASN A 13 34.99 27.63 0.48
N SER A 14 34.84 28.26 -0.68
CA SER A 14 33.62 28.14 -1.50
C SER A 14 33.41 26.70 -2.01
N TYR A 15 34.46 26.05 -2.51
CA TYR A 15 34.36 24.66 -2.95
C TYR A 15 34.06 23.71 -1.80
N PHE A 16 34.69 23.93 -0.63
CA PHE A 16 34.42 23.16 0.55
C PHE A 16 32.98 23.33 1.04
N ALA A 17 32.46 24.56 1.04
CA ALA A 17 31.07 24.83 1.40
C ALA A 17 30.07 24.14 0.45
N ILE A 18 30.34 24.18 -0.87
CA ILE A 18 29.52 23.51 -1.89
C ILE A 18 29.56 21.97 -1.69
N ALA A 19 30.76 21.42 -1.47
CA ALA A 19 30.93 19.99 -1.24
C ALA A 19 30.19 19.53 0.03
N LEU A 20 30.26 20.31 1.11
CA LEU A 20 29.58 20.05 2.38
C LEU A 20 28.06 20.13 2.22
N ALA A 21 27.55 21.15 1.50
CA ALA A 21 26.13 21.27 1.20
C ALA A 21 25.62 20.06 0.36
N GLY A 22 26.39 19.65 -0.64
CA GLY A 22 26.09 18.45 -1.44
C GLY A 22 26.05 17.18 -0.60
N LEU A 23 27.00 17.01 0.33
CA LEU A 23 27.04 15.89 1.27
C LEU A 23 25.81 15.86 2.17
N PHE A 24 25.43 16.99 2.78
CA PHE A 24 24.25 17.05 3.62
C PHE A 24 22.96 16.79 2.85
N LEU A 25 22.87 17.27 1.62
CA LEU A 25 21.72 17.02 0.76
C LEU A 25 21.60 15.52 0.41
N PHE A 26 22.71 14.89 0.07
CA PHE A 26 22.78 13.46 -0.17
C PHE A 26 22.39 12.64 1.07
N LEU A 27 22.95 12.97 2.24
CA LEU A 27 22.60 12.32 3.51
C LEU A 27 21.12 12.51 3.83
N GLY A 28 20.58 13.74 3.66
CA GLY A 28 19.16 14.03 3.88
C GLY A 28 18.23 13.19 3.00
N ILE A 29 18.56 13.07 1.71
CA ILE A 29 17.81 12.22 0.78
C ILE A 29 17.90 10.73 1.18
N THR A 30 19.09 10.26 1.54
CA THR A 30 19.30 8.87 1.95
C THR A 30 18.53 8.53 3.22
N LEU A 31 18.60 9.38 4.25
CA LEU A 31 17.86 9.20 5.48
C LEU A 31 16.34 9.25 5.27
N ARG A 32 15.87 10.21 4.44
CA ARG A 32 14.45 10.27 4.06
C ARG A 32 13.99 8.98 3.38
N ASN A 33 14.73 8.50 2.39
CA ASN A 33 14.37 7.28 1.68
C ASN A 33 14.40 6.04 2.59
N SER A 34 15.37 5.97 3.51
CA SER A 34 15.44 4.91 4.52
C SER A 34 14.23 4.92 5.45
N ALA A 35 13.79 6.09 5.90
CA ALA A 35 12.62 6.24 6.76
C ALA A 35 11.31 5.88 6.02
N LEU A 36 11.16 6.34 4.77
CA LEU A 36 9.98 6.06 3.95
C LEU A 36 9.83 4.57 3.56
N ASN A 37 10.96 3.87 3.44
CA ASN A 37 11.00 2.44 3.10
C ASN A 37 11.16 1.54 4.34
N ALA A 38 11.11 2.09 5.54
CA ALA A 38 11.11 1.30 6.75
C ALA A 38 9.91 0.35 6.76
N THR A 39 10.16 -0.93 7.06
CA THR A 39 9.11 -1.94 7.16
C THR A 39 9.16 -2.62 8.52
N GLN A 40 8.03 -3.11 8.98
CA GLN A 40 7.90 -4.00 10.12
C GLN A 40 7.38 -5.35 9.66
N THR A 41 7.89 -6.42 10.23
CA THR A 41 7.43 -7.77 9.91
C THR A 41 6.20 -8.08 10.75
N PHE A 42 5.13 -8.48 10.09
CA PHE A 42 3.95 -9.08 10.71
C PHE A 42 3.99 -10.60 10.47
N GLU A 43 3.67 -11.37 11.50
CA GLU A 43 3.57 -12.83 11.40
C GLU A 43 2.35 -13.33 12.20
N ASN A 44 1.55 -14.16 11.56
CA ASN A 44 0.45 -14.89 12.20
C ASN A 44 0.56 -16.37 11.83
N LEU A 45 1.01 -17.18 12.79
CA LEU A 45 1.23 -18.62 12.60
C LEU A 45 -0.09 -19.39 12.42
N GLU A 46 -1.16 -18.95 13.07
CA GLU A 46 -2.48 -19.58 12.99
C GLU A 46 -3.09 -19.42 11.59
N ALA A 47 -2.99 -18.21 11.02
CA ALA A 47 -3.44 -17.93 9.66
C ALA A 47 -2.43 -18.38 8.60
N GLY A 48 -1.21 -18.79 8.99
CA GLY A 48 -0.16 -19.18 8.07
C GLY A 48 0.35 -18.05 7.18
N VAL A 49 0.39 -16.81 7.71
CA VAL A 49 0.75 -15.61 6.94
C VAL A 49 1.86 -14.84 7.62
N ARG A 50 2.90 -14.51 6.84
CA ARG A 50 3.95 -13.55 7.20
C ARG A 50 4.05 -12.50 6.10
N ALA A 51 4.20 -11.22 6.46
CA ALA A 51 4.32 -10.13 5.50
C ALA A 51 5.14 -8.97 6.07
N GLN A 52 5.71 -8.17 5.19
CA GLN A 52 6.28 -6.87 5.57
C GLN A 52 5.26 -5.77 5.33
N VAL A 53 5.05 -4.97 6.36
CA VAL A 53 4.11 -3.84 6.36
C VAL A 53 4.91 -2.55 6.51
N PRO A 54 4.52 -1.43 5.88
CA PRO A 54 5.22 -0.17 6.05
C PRO A 54 5.36 0.21 7.53
N GLY A 55 6.55 0.65 7.92
CA GLY A 55 6.82 1.11 9.29
C GLY A 55 6.00 2.35 9.63
N GLY A 56 5.55 2.44 10.88
CA GLY A 56 4.74 3.57 11.34
C GLY A 56 3.25 3.49 10.98
N TRP A 57 2.83 2.51 10.17
CA TRP A 57 1.40 2.30 9.90
C TRP A 57 0.68 1.68 11.10
N LEU A 58 -0.57 2.07 11.30
CA LEU A 58 -1.44 1.51 12.33
C LEU A 58 -1.83 0.09 11.93
N LEU A 59 -1.40 -0.88 12.73
CA LEU A 59 -1.67 -2.29 12.50
C LEU A 59 -2.84 -2.74 13.38
N ASP A 60 -3.90 -3.25 12.75
CA ASP A 60 -5.07 -3.83 13.40
C ASP A 60 -5.16 -5.32 13.08
N THR A 61 -5.31 -6.15 14.11
CA THR A 61 -5.42 -7.61 14.05
C THR A 61 -6.65 -8.14 14.82
N GLY A 62 -7.50 -7.23 15.29
CA GLY A 62 -8.61 -7.54 16.20
C GLY A 62 -9.91 -7.99 15.52
N SER A 63 -9.93 -8.20 14.20
CA SER A 63 -11.13 -8.58 13.45
C SER A 63 -11.09 -10.02 12.97
N SER A 64 -12.25 -10.66 12.86
CA SER A 64 -12.40 -11.96 12.18
C SER A 64 -12.47 -11.84 10.65
N GLU A 65 -12.58 -10.63 10.10
CA GLU A 65 -12.67 -10.40 8.66
C GLU A 65 -11.31 -10.40 7.95
N TYR A 66 -10.22 -10.21 8.72
CA TYR A 66 -8.87 -10.14 8.17
C TYR A 66 -7.83 -10.65 9.18
N VAL A 67 -6.71 -11.12 8.66
CA VAL A 67 -5.55 -11.51 9.45
C VAL A 67 -4.86 -10.26 10.00
N PHE A 68 -4.72 -9.24 9.15
CA PHE A 68 -4.31 -7.90 9.57
C PHE A 68 -4.83 -6.84 8.58
N ARG A 69 -4.94 -5.63 9.10
CA ARG A 69 -5.16 -4.40 8.35
C ARG A 69 -4.16 -3.37 8.81
N ALA A 70 -3.39 -2.83 7.86
CA ALA A 70 -2.46 -1.74 8.10
C ALA A 70 -2.97 -0.46 7.44
N GLN A 71 -2.97 0.65 8.16
CA GLN A 71 -3.46 1.93 7.68
C GLN A 71 -2.42 3.02 7.87
N ASP A 72 -2.21 3.83 6.83
CA ASP A 72 -1.35 5.02 6.90
C ASP A 72 -2.02 6.08 7.78
N PRO A 73 -1.46 6.44 8.95
CA PRO A 73 -2.08 7.44 9.83
C PRO A 73 -2.09 8.84 9.22
N ASP A 74 -1.15 9.14 8.33
CA ASP A 74 -0.94 10.46 7.75
C ASP A 74 -1.69 10.67 6.43
N ALA A 75 -2.21 9.60 5.81
CA ALA A 75 -2.97 9.71 4.57
C ALA A 75 -4.34 10.37 4.81
N LEU A 76 -4.63 11.42 4.06
CA LEU A 76 -5.89 12.17 4.08
C LEU A 76 -6.29 12.50 2.63
N PRO A 77 -7.57 12.60 2.35
CA PRO A 77 -8.75 12.40 3.19
C PRO A 77 -9.10 10.92 3.43
N PHE A 78 -8.52 9.99 2.68
CA PHE A 78 -8.72 8.55 2.84
C PHE A 78 -7.49 7.89 3.45
N LYS A 79 -7.69 7.03 4.44
CA LYS A 79 -6.58 6.25 5.04
C LYS A 79 -6.16 5.13 4.10
N THR A 80 -5.00 5.30 3.46
CA THR A 80 -4.38 4.24 2.66
C THR A 80 -4.37 2.94 3.46
N THR A 81 -4.88 1.88 2.87
CA THR A 81 -5.10 0.62 3.60
C THR A 81 -4.48 -0.55 2.85
N LEU A 82 -3.67 -1.34 3.56
CA LEU A 82 -3.23 -2.67 3.17
C LEU A 82 -3.90 -3.69 4.09
N GLN A 83 -4.47 -4.75 3.53
CA GLN A 83 -5.17 -5.77 4.30
C GLN A 83 -4.87 -7.15 3.74
N VAL A 84 -4.72 -8.13 4.61
CA VAL A 84 -4.68 -9.55 4.23
C VAL A 84 -5.81 -10.28 4.92
N SER A 85 -6.59 -11.00 4.15
CA SER A 85 -7.68 -11.86 4.63
C SER A 85 -7.47 -13.29 4.16
N VAL A 86 -7.88 -14.26 4.96
CA VAL A 86 -7.82 -15.68 4.63
C VAL A 86 -9.22 -16.26 4.75
N LEU A 87 -9.68 -16.91 3.69
CA LEU A 87 -10.98 -17.58 3.67
C LEU A 87 -10.78 -19.07 3.39
N THR A 88 -11.44 -19.94 4.14
CA THR A 88 -11.53 -21.36 3.79
C THR A 88 -12.41 -21.53 2.58
N VAL A 89 -11.93 -22.26 1.59
CA VAL A 89 -12.65 -22.48 0.32
C VAL A 89 -12.76 -23.98 0.01
N GLY A 90 -13.80 -24.32 -0.75
CA GLY A 90 -13.97 -25.70 -1.22
C GLY A 90 -12.96 -26.11 -2.30
N PRO A 91 -12.90 -27.40 -2.64
CA PRO A 91 -11.94 -27.95 -3.60
C PRO A 91 -12.10 -27.39 -5.03
N ASP A 92 -13.31 -26.98 -5.39
CA ASP A 92 -13.63 -26.44 -6.72
C ASP A 92 -13.49 -24.91 -6.81
N ALA A 93 -12.98 -24.28 -5.74
CA ALA A 93 -12.79 -22.84 -5.72
C ALA A 93 -11.75 -22.41 -6.77
N THR A 94 -12.01 -21.28 -7.38
CA THR A 94 -11.07 -20.59 -8.28
C THR A 94 -10.85 -19.16 -7.80
N PRO A 95 -9.71 -18.52 -8.11
CA PRO A 95 -9.53 -17.10 -7.79
C PRO A 95 -10.63 -16.21 -8.35
N ASN A 96 -11.19 -16.55 -9.52
CA ASN A 96 -12.33 -15.84 -10.10
C ASN A 96 -13.57 -15.92 -9.22
N LEU A 97 -13.92 -17.13 -8.75
CA LEU A 97 -15.08 -17.31 -7.87
C LEU A 97 -14.94 -16.50 -6.58
N VAL A 98 -13.74 -16.47 -6.00
CA VAL A 98 -13.49 -15.65 -4.80
C VAL A 98 -13.68 -14.17 -5.09
N LEU A 99 -13.18 -13.66 -6.22
CA LEU A 99 -13.40 -12.27 -6.63
C LEU A 99 -14.88 -11.96 -6.88
N ASP A 100 -15.64 -12.89 -7.45
CA ASP A 100 -17.08 -12.74 -7.64
C ASP A 100 -17.82 -12.64 -6.30
N LEU A 101 -17.45 -13.47 -5.33
CA LEU A 101 -18.00 -13.38 -3.97
C LEU A 101 -17.66 -12.05 -3.28
N LEU A 102 -16.44 -11.54 -3.46
CA LEU A 102 -16.05 -10.22 -2.95
C LEU A 102 -16.87 -9.10 -3.61
N ASN A 103 -17.15 -9.19 -4.91
CA ASN A 103 -18.00 -8.23 -5.60
C ASN A 103 -19.44 -8.25 -5.06
N LEU A 104 -19.99 -9.44 -4.84
CA LEU A 104 -21.34 -9.60 -4.29
C LEU A 104 -21.45 -9.03 -2.86
N ASP A 105 -20.41 -9.22 -2.03
CA ASP A 105 -20.37 -8.68 -0.67
C ASP A 105 -20.22 -7.15 -0.66
N ARG A 106 -19.41 -6.59 -1.57
CA ARG A 106 -19.07 -5.16 -1.58
C ARG A 106 -20.13 -4.28 -2.26
N ALA A 107 -20.80 -4.80 -3.29
CA ALA A 107 -21.78 -4.03 -4.03
C ALA A 107 -22.89 -3.39 -3.16
N PRO A 108 -23.47 -4.07 -2.16
CA PRO A 108 -24.43 -3.46 -1.25
C PRO A 108 -23.80 -2.59 -0.15
N ARG A 109 -22.50 -2.75 0.15
CA ARG A 109 -21.81 -2.05 1.25
C ARG A 109 -21.20 -0.71 0.82
N PHE A 110 -20.76 -0.61 -0.44
CA PHE A 110 -20.06 0.56 -0.97
C PHE A 110 -20.92 1.32 -1.95
N SER A 111 -20.99 2.64 -1.79
CA SER A 111 -21.70 3.51 -2.72
C SER A 111 -20.99 3.52 -4.07
N THR A 112 -21.76 3.45 -5.17
CA THR A 112 -21.24 3.46 -6.56
C THR A 112 -20.12 2.46 -6.83
N TYR A 113 -20.15 1.30 -6.17
CA TYR A 113 -19.15 0.24 -6.36
C TYR A 113 -19.13 -0.25 -7.81
N ARG A 114 -17.92 -0.37 -8.37
CA ARG A 114 -17.72 -0.86 -9.73
C ARG A 114 -16.39 -1.59 -9.87
N GLU A 115 -16.42 -2.82 -10.38
CA GLU A 115 -15.23 -3.49 -10.90
C GLU A 115 -14.77 -2.77 -12.19
N ILE A 116 -13.47 -2.48 -12.30
CA ILE A 116 -12.86 -1.79 -13.44
C ILE A 116 -12.18 -2.79 -14.36
N SER A 117 -11.38 -3.69 -13.79
CA SER A 117 -10.62 -4.68 -14.56
C SER A 117 -10.29 -5.90 -13.74
N ARG A 118 -10.03 -7.02 -14.45
CA ARG A 118 -9.57 -8.27 -13.88
C ARG A 118 -8.48 -8.85 -14.76
N THR A 119 -7.35 -9.22 -14.18
CA THR A 119 -6.17 -9.72 -14.90
C THR A 119 -5.60 -10.96 -14.24
N ASP A 120 -5.04 -11.86 -15.05
CA ASP A 120 -4.26 -12.98 -14.56
C ASP A 120 -2.91 -12.47 -14.04
N GLU A 121 -2.46 -13.04 -12.94
CA GLU A 121 -1.20 -12.73 -12.29
C GLU A 121 -0.55 -14.00 -11.75
N THR A 122 0.73 -13.93 -11.42
CA THR A 122 1.44 -15.01 -10.75
C THR A 122 2.07 -14.44 -9.48
N LEU A 123 1.71 -15.02 -8.33
CA LEU A 123 2.27 -14.62 -7.05
C LEU A 123 3.19 -15.74 -6.55
N ARG A 124 4.51 -15.49 -6.54
CA ARG A 124 5.52 -16.45 -6.06
C ARG A 124 5.45 -17.84 -6.73
N GLY A 125 5.01 -17.88 -7.98
CA GLY A 125 4.86 -19.13 -8.74
C GLY A 125 3.45 -19.74 -8.70
N ASP A 126 2.58 -19.28 -7.80
CA ASP A 126 1.19 -19.72 -7.72
C ASP A 126 0.31 -18.85 -8.65
N PRO A 127 -0.65 -19.44 -9.36
CA PRO A 127 -1.63 -18.70 -10.16
C PRO A 127 -2.48 -17.79 -9.25
N ALA A 128 -2.57 -16.52 -9.62
CA ALA A 128 -3.33 -15.51 -8.91
C ALA A 128 -4.19 -14.69 -9.87
N LYS A 129 -5.15 -13.97 -9.34
CA LYS A 129 -5.97 -13.00 -10.08
C LYS A 129 -5.93 -11.66 -9.39
N ARG A 130 -5.73 -10.61 -10.16
CA ARG A 130 -5.84 -9.23 -9.70
C ARG A 130 -7.16 -8.63 -10.18
N MET A 131 -7.86 -7.95 -9.30
CA MET A 131 -9.05 -7.16 -9.60
C MET A 131 -8.84 -5.72 -9.18
N ILE A 132 -9.13 -4.78 -10.07
CA ILE A 132 -9.20 -3.35 -9.77
C ILE A 132 -10.66 -2.94 -9.70
N TYR A 133 -11.01 -2.16 -8.69
CA TYR A 133 -12.36 -1.65 -8.48
C TYR A 133 -12.34 -0.21 -7.95
N ALA A 134 -13.47 0.47 -8.00
CA ALA A 134 -13.64 1.78 -7.39
C ALA A 134 -15.01 1.89 -6.71
N TYR A 135 -15.08 2.79 -5.74
CA TYR A 135 -16.31 3.14 -5.04
C TYR A 135 -16.21 4.55 -4.48
N THR A 136 -17.35 5.10 -4.06
CA THR A 136 -17.34 6.37 -3.35
C THR A 136 -17.54 6.15 -1.86
N GLN A 137 -16.77 6.89 -1.07
CA GLN A 137 -16.90 6.94 0.38
C GLN A 137 -17.19 8.38 0.79
N ASP A 138 -18.21 8.55 1.62
CA ASP A 138 -18.50 9.85 2.21
C ASP A 138 -17.60 10.09 3.41
N GLU A 139 -16.87 11.19 3.39
CA GLU A 139 -16.15 11.65 4.58
C GLU A 139 -17.16 12.21 5.57
N ARG A 140 -17.38 11.50 6.66
CA ARG A 140 -18.27 11.96 7.74
C ARG A 140 -17.57 13.00 8.62
N ASN A 141 -17.48 14.21 8.13
CA ASN A 141 -17.13 15.33 8.99
C ASN A 141 -18.44 16.00 9.46
N PRO A 142 -18.78 15.92 10.75
CA PRO A 142 -20.05 16.49 11.26
C PRO A 142 -20.13 18.01 11.13
N PHE A 143 -19.02 18.69 10.80
CA PHE A 143 -18.93 20.14 10.72
C PHE A 143 -18.74 20.67 9.30
N GLN A 144 -18.60 19.81 8.31
CA GLN A 144 -18.37 20.20 6.92
C GLN A 144 -19.37 19.51 5.99
N ALA A 145 -19.66 20.13 4.85
CA ALA A 145 -20.40 19.46 3.79
C ALA A 145 -19.65 18.19 3.37
N THR A 146 -20.37 17.06 3.32
CA THR A 146 -19.82 15.77 2.92
C THR A 146 -19.35 15.84 1.48
N VAL A 147 -18.06 15.73 1.26
CA VAL A 147 -17.48 15.61 -0.09
C VAL A 147 -17.23 14.14 -0.35
N PRO A 148 -17.86 13.53 -1.36
CA PRO A 148 -17.59 12.14 -1.68
C PRO A 148 -16.15 11.97 -2.19
N ILE A 149 -15.43 11.01 -1.61
CA ILE A 149 -14.08 10.63 -2.00
C ILE A 149 -14.17 9.43 -2.91
N VAL A 150 -13.51 9.47 -4.06
CA VAL A 150 -13.37 8.31 -4.93
C VAL A 150 -12.21 7.47 -4.43
N VAL A 151 -12.51 6.28 -3.95
CA VAL A 151 -11.52 5.28 -3.52
C VAL A 151 -11.35 4.26 -4.63
N GLN A 152 -10.12 3.96 -4.97
CA GLN A 152 -9.76 2.85 -5.84
C GLN A 152 -9.13 1.73 -5.01
N GLY A 153 -9.49 0.49 -5.32
CA GLY A 153 -8.93 -0.67 -4.67
C GLY A 153 -8.33 -1.66 -5.66
N ALA A 154 -7.37 -2.43 -5.18
CA ALA A 154 -6.81 -3.59 -5.85
C ALA A 154 -6.87 -4.78 -4.91
N ASP A 155 -7.38 -5.91 -5.40
CA ASP A 155 -7.28 -7.20 -4.72
C ASP A 155 -6.42 -8.15 -5.54
N VAL A 156 -5.59 -8.92 -4.88
CA VAL A 156 -4.92 -10.07 -5.45
C VAL A 156 -5.33 -11.30 -4.65
N VAL A 157 -5.85 -12.30 -5.36
CA VAL A 157 -6.32 -13.56 -4.78
C VAL A 157 -5.44 -14.70 -5.25
N VAL A 158 -4.93 -15.46 -4.30
CA VAL A 158 -4.21 -16.72 -4.53
C VAL A 158 -4.86 -17.84 -3.73
N LEU A 159 -4.94 -19.04 -4.32
CA LEU A 159 -5.45 -20.22 -3.63
C LEU A 159 -4.29 -21.11 -3.20
N ARG A 160 -4.28 -21.50 -1.92
CA ARG A 160 -3.26 -22.39 -1.37
C ARG A 160 -3.83 -23.24 -0.25
N ARG A 161 -3.63 -24.56 -0.32
CA ARG A 161 -4.02 -25.53 0.73
C ARG A 161 -5.49 -25.43 1.18
N GLY A 162 -6.43 -25.22 0.25
CA GLY A 162 -7.86 -25.10 0.58
C GLY A 162 -8.24 -23.75 1.19
N GLN A 163 -7.37 -22.77 1.08
CA GLN A 163 -7.60 -21.40 1.51
C GLN A 163 -7.44 -20.42 0.34
N ALA A 164 -8.23 -19.38 0.34
CA ALA A 164 -8.05 -18.20 -0.48
C ALA A 164 -7.39 -17.12 0.37
N VAL A 165 -6.21 -16.71 -0.02
CA VAL A 165 -5.52 -15.54 0.57
C VAL A 165 -5.80 -14.35 -0.31
N ILE A 166 -6.39 -13.31 0.28
CA ILE A 166 -6.82 -12.09 -0.38
C ILE A 166 -5.97 -10.95 0.16
N MET A 167 -5.18 -10.36 -0.70
CA MET A 167 -4.40 -9.16 -0.39
C MET A 167 -5.11 -7.97 -1.01
N THR A 168 -5.48 -7.00 -0.19
CA THR A 168 -6.26 -5.81 -0.58
C THR A 168 -5.46 -4.54 -0.35
N TYR A 169 -5.43 -3.68 -1.34
CA TYR A 169 -4.96 -2.31 -1.27
C TYR A 169 -6.10 -1.36 -1.57
N ARG A 170 -6.26 -0.30 -0.77
CA ARG A 170 -7.24 0.76 -0.98
C ARG A 170 -6.61 2.12 -0.76
N GLU A 171 -6.87 3.03 -1.68
CA GLU A 171 -6.30 4.37 -1.70
C GLU A 171 -7.27 5.35 -2.33
N GLU A 172 -7.14 6.64 -2.03
CA GLU A 172 -7.78 7.67 -2.82
C GLU A 172 -7.35 7.59 -4.28
N ARG A 173 -8.30 7.77 -5.23
CA ARG A 173 -8.02 7.61 -6.66
C ARG A 173 -6.86 8.50 -7.16
N SER A 174 -6.74 9.71 -6.64
CA SER A 174 -5.71 10.67 -7.04
C SER A 174 -4.28 10.21 -6.72
N SER A 175 -4.10 9.42 -5.64
CA SER A 175 -2.82 8.95 -5.13
C SER A 175 -2.57 7.47 -5.41
N PHE A 176 -3.57 6.74 -5.92
CA PHE A 176 -3.56 5.28 -6.07
C PHE A 176 -2.31 4.78 -6.83
N ASP A 177 -2.06 5.35 -8.02
CA ASP A 177 -0.96 4.90 -8.88
C ASP A 177 0.42 5.26 -8.28
N ALA A 178 0.51 6.43 -7.62
CA ALA A 178 1.74 6.88 -6.98
C ALA A 178 2.14 6.02 -5.76
N ASN A 179 1.16 5.46 -5.03
CA ASN A 179 1.36 4.68 -3.83
C ASN A 179 1.26 3.15 -4.05
N LEU A 180 0.94 2.71 -5.27
CA LEU A 180 0.77 1.30 -5.62
C LEU A 180 2.02 0.45 -5.30
N TYR A 181 3.21 1.04 -5.34
CA TYR A 181 4.47 0.36 -5.01
C TYR A 181 4.46 -0.26 -3.59
N ARG A 182 3.70 0.32 -2.65
CA ARG A 182 3.56 -0.22 -1.29
C ARG A 182 2.81 -1.55 -1.29
N PHE A 183 1.81 -1.68 -2.15
CA PHE A 183 1.08 -2.93 -2.36
C PHE A 183 1.95 -3.96 -3.08
N GLU A 184 2.69 -3.56 -4.11
CA GLU A 184 3.63 -4.45 -4.80
C GLU A 184 4.70 -4.98 -3.85
N ASN A 185 5.22 -4.15 -2.94
CA ASN A 185 6.13 -4.59 -1.89
C ASN A 185 5.49 -5.62 -0.94
N LEU A 186 4.23 -5.41 -0.54
CA LEU A 186 3.48 -6.39 0.25
C LEU A 186 3.38 -7.71 -0.51
N LEU A 187 2.98 -7.71 -1.78
CA LEU A 187 2.87 -8.92 -2.62
C LEU A 187 4.19 -9.67 -2.77
N GLN A 188 5.30 -8.94 -2.87
CA GLN A 188 6.64 -9.53 -2.95
C GLN A 188 7.11 -10.15 -1.64
N THR A 189 6.64 -9.65 -0.50
CA THR A 189 7.12 -10.08 0.83
C THR A 189 6.17 -11.04 1.55
N VAL A 190 4.90 -11.11 1.11
CA VAL A 190 3.92 -12.02 1.74
C VAL A 190 4.34 -13.47 1.55
N GLU A 191 4.38 -14.22 2.65
CA GLU A 191 4.63 -15.65 2.70
C GLU A 191 3.39 -16.34 3.25
N ILE A 192 3.00 -17.43 2.57
CA ILE A 192 1.84 -18.27 2.93
C ILE A 192 2.40 -19.65 3.19
N PHE A 193 2.28 -20.19 4.40
CA PHE A 193 2.88 -21.47 4.83
C PHE A 193 1.90 -22.42 5.51
#